data_b30b5abf18d1ec3676649c6b6adc3ef6
#
_entry.id   b30b5abf18d1ec3676649c6b6adc3ef6
#
_cell.length_a   1.000
_cell.length_b   1.000
_cell.length_c   1.000
_cell.angle_alpha   90.00
_cell.angle_beta   90.00
_cell.angle_gamma   90.00
#
_symmetry.space_group_name_H-M   'P 1'
#
loop_
_entity.id
_entity.type
_entity.pdbx_description
1 polymer ?
#
loop_
_entity_poly.entity_id
_entity_poly.type
_entity_poly.pdbx_seq_one_letter_code
_entity_poly.pdbx_strand_id
1 'polypeptide(L)'
;MHYRRTRRVARLAFGPHERPAFWACFAPLIRVVALALLVWGLTVLCLRPPNVHRAKLVDFEPHERRHILLVLDVSPSMRLQDAGSDRSLSRTKRSSAVIQSLLKRVSDEKLHITVVATYNGAKPVVRESRDRDLLINILSDLPMSAVFPTGKTKLFDGLEEAAKIARDWPPNSATLLVLSDGDTVPSTGMPKMPPSIGGALVIGVGDPKKGTFIDGRHSRQDVATLRQIAHRLGGEYHDGNLKH
;
A
#
# COMPACT_ATOMS: atom_id res chain seq x y z
N MET A 1 52.60 -23.63 -6.17
CA MET A 1 52.09 -24.88 -5.54
C MET A 1 50.84 -25.45 -6.28
N HIS A 2 49.89 -24.63 -6.73
CA HIS A 2 48.66 -25.08 -7.35
C HIS A 2 48.85 -25.91 -8.63
N TYR A 3 49.69 -25.48 -9.56
CA TYR A 3 50.00 -26.19 -10.81
C TYR A 3 50.55 -27.61 -10.60
N ARG A 4 51.41 -27.79 -9.58
CA ARG A 4 51.94 -29.11 -9.24
C ARG A 4 50.84 -30.04 -8.69
N ARG A 5 49.89 -29.52 -7.93
CA ARG A 5 48.72 -30.28 -7.43
C ARG A 5 47.77 -30.67 -8.55
N THR A 6 47.39 -29.74 -9.41
CA THR A 6 46.50 -30.00 -10.53
C THR A 6 47.09 -30.99 -11.53
N ARG A 7 48.41 -30.92 -11.76
CA ARG A 7 49.09 -31.89 -12.61
C ARG A 7 49.15 -33.30 -11.99
N ARG A 8 49.27 -33.40 -10.65
CA ARG A 8 49.18 -34.69 -9.94
C ARG A 8 47.79 -35.31 -10.06
N VAL A 9 46.77 -34.50 -9.82
CA VAL A 9 45.40 -34.97 -9.89
C VAL A 9 45.03 -35.37 -11.34
N ALA A 10 45.46 -34.60 -12.34
CA ALA A 10 45.22 -34.92 -13.73
C ALA A 10 45.89 -36.26 -14.11
N ARG A 11 47.13 -36.51 -13.68
CA ARG A 11 47.81 -37.78 -13.93
C ARG A 11 47.17 -38.98 -13.24
N LEU A 12 46.64 -38.78 -12.03
CA LEU A 12 45.94 -39.84 -11.31
C LEU A 12 44.57 -40.16 -11.90
N ALA A 13 43.85 -39.15 -12.40
CA ALA A 13 42.52 -39.32 -12.93
C ALA A 13 42.48 -39.75 -14.41
N PHE A 14 43.44 -39.31 -15.24
CA PHE A 14 43.39 -39.44 -16.68
C PHE A 14 44.63 -40.11 -17.30
N GLY A 15 45.59 -40.54 -16.46
CA GLY A 15 46.77 -41.26 -16.90
C GLY A 15 48.04 -40.38 -17.02
N PRO A 16 49.25 -41.02 -17.23
CA PRO A 16 50.56 -40.36 -17.10
C PRO A 16 50.86 -39.27 -18.16
N HIS A 17 50.14 -39.31 -19.30
CA HIS A 17 50.37 -38.40 -20.43
C HIS A 17 49.39 -37.21 -20.45
N GLU A 18 48.37 -37.21 -19.58
CA GLU A 18 47.35 -36.17 -19.57
C GLU A 18 47.86 -34.89 -18.85
N ARG A 19 47.57 -33.76 -19.51
CA ARG A 19 47.90 -32.43 -19.02
C ARG A 19 46.65 -31.73 -18.50
N PRO A 20 46.71 -30.97 -17.38
CA PRO A 20 45.56 -30.17 -16.93
C PRO A 20 45.19 -29.19 -18.00
N ALA A 21 43.88 -28.96 -18.22
CA ALA A 21 43.38 -27.95 -19.14
C ALA A 21 44.01 -26.58 -18.82
N PHE A 22 44.32 -25.82 -19.84
CA PHE A 22 45.01 -24.51 -19.74
C PHE A 22 44.34 -23.56 -18.73
N TRP A 23 43.01 -23.50 -18.74
CA TRP A 23 42.20 -22.65 -17.84
C TRP A 23 42.34 -23.06 -16.37
N ALA A 24 42.67 -24.33 -16.05
CA ALA A 24 42.83 -24.79 -14.67
C ALA A 24 44.06 -24.11 -13.98
N CYS A 25 45.03 -23.64 -14.76
CA CYS A 25 46.18 -22.91 -14.24
C CYS A 25 45.78 -21.52 -13.71
N PHE A 26 44.77 -20.93 -14.31
CA PHE A 26 44.28 -19.60 -13.94
C PHE A 26 43.14 -19.63 -12.93
N ALA A 27 42.64 -20.82 -12.59
CA ALA A 27 41.51 -20.96 -11.64
C ALA A 27 41.74 -20.24 -10.30
N PRO A 28 42.94 -20.24 -9.68
CA PRO A 28 43.15 -19.50 -8.42
C PRO A 28 43.05 -17.97 -8.63
N LEU A 29 43.59 -17.46 -9.75
CA LEU A 29 43.55 -16.06 -10.06
C LEU A 29 42.09 -15.62 -10.30
N ILE A 30 41.34 -16.39 -11.09
CA ILE A 30 39.91 -16.13 -11.35
C ILE A 30 39.11 -16.10 -10.05
N ARG A 31 39.37 -17.03 -9.13
CA ARG A 31 38.72 -17.06 -7.81
C ARG A 31 39.00 -15.82 -6.98
N VAL A 32 40.25 -15.37 -6.95
CA VAL A 32 40.63 -14.16 -6.21
C VAL A 32 39.94 -12.93 -6.81
N VAL A 33 39.95 -12.79 -8.15
CA VAL A 33 39.29 -11.69 -8.84
C VAL A 33 37.78 -11.73 -8.60
N ALA A 34 37.15 -12.90 -8.69
CA ALA A 34 35.71 -13.06 -8.45
C ALA A 34 35.33 -12.67 -6.99
N LEU A 35 36.14 -13.10 -5.99
CA LEU A 35 35.92 -12.70 -4.60
C LEU A 35 36.09 -11.20 -4.39
N ALA A 36 37.13 -10.61 -5.00
CA ALA A 36 37.35 -9.17 -4.90
C ALA A 36 36.20 -8.37 -5.52
N LEU A 37 35.68 -8.79 -6.69
CA LEU A 37 34.51 -8.19 -7.33
C LEU A 37 33.24 -8.35 -6.51
N LEU A 38 33.06 -9.51 -5.87
CA LEU A 38 31.92 -9.78 -4.99
C LEU A 38 31.94 -8.86 -3.77
N VAL A 39 33.09 -8.76 -3.09
CA VAL A 39 33.27 -7.86 -1.93
C VAL A 39 33.06 -6.41 -2.36
N TRP A 40 33.66 -5.99 -3.48
CA TRP A 40 33.47 -4.65 -4.00
C TRP A 40 32.00 -4.35 -4.36
N GLY A 41 31.33 -5.28 -5.04
CA GLY A 41 29.91 -5.15 -5.37
C GLY A 41 29.02 -5.04 -4.13
N LEU A 42 29.27 -5.87 -3.10
CA LEU A 42 28.56 -5.81 -1.82
C LEU A 42 28.80 -4.47 -1.10
N THR A 43 30.05 -4.01 -1.10
CA THR A 43 30.43 -2.74 -0.48
C THR A 43 29.73 -1.57 -1.19
N VAL A 44 29.70 -1.57 -2.53
CA VAL A 44 28.98 -0.54 -3.32
C VAL A 44 27.49 -0.60 -3.03
N LEU A 45 26.89 -1.80 -2.91
CA LEU A 45 25.48 -1.98 -2.60
C LEU A 45 25.12 -1.45 -1.20
N CYS A 46 26.00 -1.67 -0.22
CA CYS A 46 25.79 -1.20 1.16
C CYS A 46 26.03 0.31 1.33
N LEU A 47 27.00 0.87 0.62
CA LEU A 47 27.38 2.27 0.77
C LEU A 47 26.60 3.22 -0.15
N ARG A 48 26.07 2.74 -1.26
CA ARG A 48 25.17 3.56 -2.09
C ARG A 48 23.77 3.52 -1.51
N PRO A 49 23.24 4.67 -1.08
CA PRO A 49 21.81 4.75 -0.79
C PRO A 49 21.07 4.31 -2.07
N PRO A 50 19.96 3.56 -1.96
CA PRO A 50 19.16 3.22 -3.11
C PRO A 50 18.85 4.53 -3.85
N ASN A 51 19.32 4.65 -5.08
CA ASN A 51 18.90 5.74 -5.98
C ASN A 51 17.42 5.49 -6.27
N VAL A 52 16.57 5.82 -5.30
CA VAL A 52 15.18 6.10 -5.60
C VAL A 52 15.25 7.23 -6.61
N HIS A 53 14.81 6.97 -7.84
CA HIS A 53 14.55 8.03 -8.80
C HIS A 53 13.47 8.93 -8.19
N ARG A 54 13.89 9.78 -7.26
CA ARG A 54 13.12 10.97 -6.94
C ARG A 54 13.25 11.81 -8.20
N ALA A 55 12.30 11.68 -9.12
CA ALA A 55 12.01 12.78 -10.00
C ALA A 55 12.15 14.03 -9.11
N LYS A 56 12.89 15.06 -9.57
CA LYS A 56 12.97 16.34 -8.84
C LYS A 56 11.57 16.89 -8.72
N LEU A 57 10.83 16.37 -7.75
CA LEU A 57 9.52 16.86 -7.41
C LEU A 57 9.80 18.24 -6.84
N VAL A 58 9.31 19.25 -7.51
CA VAL A 58 9.31 20.61 -6.98
C VAL A 58 8.70 20.51 -5.59
N ASP A 59 9.46 20.86 -4.56
CA ASP A 59 8.96 20.82 -3.19
C ASP A 59 8.16 22.11 -2.97
N PHE A 60 6.85 21.94 -2.79
CA PHE A 60 5.95 23.07 -2.58
C PHE A 60 5.98 23.48 -1.10
N GLU A 61 5.85 24.77 -0.87
CA GLU A 61 5.69 25.29 0.49
C GLU A 61 4.50 24.62 1.21
N PRO A 62 4.58 24.40 2.52
CA PRO A 62 3.53 23.67 3.26
C PRO A 62 2.12 24.24 3.07
N HIS A 63 1.98 25.56 2.92
CA HIS A 63 0.68 26.21 2.71
C HIS A 63 0.12 26.04 1.30
N GLU A 64 0.93 25.62 0.33
CA GLU A 64 0.52 25.34 -1.04
C GLU A 64 0.13 23.88 -1.27
N ARG A 65 0.51 22.99 -0.34
CA ARG A 65 0.24 21.56 -0.47
C ARG A 65 -1.25 21.29 -0.32
N ARG A 66 -1.76 20.42 -1.18
CA ARG A 66 -3.12 19.85 -1.08
C ARG A 66 -3.00 18.41 -0.64
N HIS A 67 -3.87 17.99 0.26
CA HIS A 67 -3.81 16.64 0.81
C HIS A 67 -5.10 15.87 0.51
N ILE A 68 -4.95 14.61 0.08
CA ILE A 68 -6.01 13.61 0.17
C ILE A 68 -5.64 12.65 1.29
N LEU A 69 -6.50 12.55 2.27
CA LEU A 69 -6.37 11.63 3.39
C LEU A 69 -7.38 10.50 3.21
N LEU A 70 -6.89 9.33 2.81
CA LEU A 70 -7.69 8.16 2.51
C LEU A 70 -7.72 7.23 3.72
N VAL A 71 -8.90 7.00 4.29
CA VAL A 71 -9.17 5.97 5.30
C VAL A 71 -9.81 4.79 4.61
N LEU A 72 -9.08 3.69 4.52
CA LEU A 72 -9.48 2.50 3.78
C LEU A 72 -9.74 1.33 4.71
N ASP A 73 -10.94 0.79 4.66
CA ASP A 73 -11.30 -0.44 5.35
C ASP A 73 -10.67 -1.64 4.65
N VAL A 74 -9.86 -2.41 5.38
CA VAL A 74 -9.21 -3.63 4.91
C VAL A 74 -9.63 -4.86 5.72
N SER A 75 -10.76 -4.77 6.41
CA SER A 75 -11.33 -5.86 7.18
C SER A 75 -11.71 -7.07 6.32
N PRO A 76 -11.91 -8.25 6.92
CA PRO A 76 -12.27 -9.46 6.18
C PRO A 76 -13.52 -9.33 5.33
N SER A 77 -14.52 -8.53 5.75
CA SER A 77 -15.74 -8.28 4.98
C SER A 77 -15.50 -7.64 3.61
N MET A 78 -14.40 -6.91 3.46
CA MET A 78 -14.00 -6.31 2.19
C MET A 78 -13.61 -7.34 1.11
N ARG A 79 -13.44 -8.61 1.45
CA ARG A 79 -13.20 -9.70 0.49
C ARG A 79 -14.48 -10.22 -0.17
N LEU A 80 -15.66 -9.90 0.39
CA LEU A 80 -16.94 -10.36 -0.15
C LEU A 80 -17.14 -9.89 -1.59
N GLN A 81 -17.63 -10.79 -2.44
CA GLN A 81 -17.90 -10.53 -3.85
C GLN A 81 -19.36 -10.13 -4.03
N ASP A 82 -19.68 -8.91 -3.64
CA ASP A 82 -21.04 -8.35 -3.67
C ASP A 82 -21.05 -6.85 -4.03
N ALA A 83 -19.94 -6.34 -4.58
CA ALA A 83 -19.77 -4.95 -4.91
C ALA A 83 -19.77 -4.70 -6.44
N GLY A 84 -19.99 -3.43 -6.82
CA GLY A 84 -20.14 -3.00 -8.21
C GLY A 84 -21.57 -3.05 -8.70
N SER A 85 -21.82 -2.52 -9.90
CA SER A 85 -23.18 -2.43 -10.49
C SER A 85 -23.82 -3.80 -10.72
N ASP A 86 -23.03 -4.79 -11.04
CA ASP A 86 -23.42 -6.19 -11.29
C ASP A 86 -23.11 -7.13 -10.11
N ARG A 87 -22.58 -6.58 -9.00
CA ARG A 87 -22.24 -7.31 -7.77
C ARG A 87 -21.28 -8.49 -7.99
N SER A 88 -20.42 -8.39 -8.98
CA SER A 88 -19.45 -9.43 -9.34
C SER A 88 -18.05 -9.17 -8.77
N LEU A 89 -17.78 -7.97 -8.27
CA LEU A 89 -16.48 -7.56 -7.75
C LEU A 89 -16.40 -7.75 -6.24
N SER A 90 -15.19 -8.01 -5.74
CA SER A 90 -14.95 -7.88 -4.31
C SER A 90 -15.03 -6.40 -3.89
N ARG A 91 -15.43 -6.16 -2.64
CA ARG A 91 -15.48 -4.80 -2.07
C ARG A 91 -14.12 -4.11 -2.17
N THR A 92 -13.02 -4.84 -1.92
CA THR A 92 -11.65 -4.33 -2.10
C THR A 92 -11.36 -3.91 -3.54
N LYS A 93 -11.66 -4.76 -4.53
CA LYS A 93 -11.46 -4.43 -5.95
C LYS A 93 -12.30 -3.23 -6.37
N ARG A 94 -13.53 -3.14 -5.86
CA ARG A 94 -14.39 -1.99 -6.15
C ARG A 94 -13.83 -0.72 -5.53
N SER A 95 -13.38 -0.75 -4.28
CA SER A 95 -12.71 0.38 -3.61
C SER A 95 -11.50 0.86 -4.40
N SER A 96 -10.61 -0.06 -4.81
CA SER A 96 -9.49 0.26 -5.70
C SER A 96 -9.91 0.96 -6.99
N ALA A 97 -10.93 0.44 -7.67
CA ALA A 97 -11.41 1.02 -8.93
C ALA A 97 -11.97 2.44 -8.74
N VAL A 98 -12.69 2.69 -7.64
CA VAL A 98 -13.21 4.02 -7.30
C VAL A 98 -12.07 4.99 -7.03
N ILE A 99 -11.08 4.60 -6.20
CA ILE A 99 -9.93 5.44 -5.90
C ILE A 99 -9.12 5.74 -7.16
N GLN A 100 -8.87 4.75 -8.00
CA GLN A 100 -8.17 4.96 -9.28
C GLN A 100 -8.92 5.94 -10.18
N SER A 101 -10.25 5.84 -10.27
CA SER A 101 -11.06 6.77 -11.03
C SER A 101 -10.98 8.20 -10.49
N LEU A 102 -10.98 8.37 -9.17
CA LEU A 102 -10.81 9.67 -8.52
C LEU A 102 -9.41 10.24 -8.81
N LEU A 103 -8.35 9.46 -8.60
CA LEU A 103 -6.98 9.90 -8.80
C LEU A 103 -6.67 10.27 -10.26
N LYS A 104 -7.30 9.61 -11.23
CA LYS A 104 -7.17 9.96 -12.66
C LYS A 104 -7.78 11.32 -12.99
N ARG A 105 -8.82 11.76 -12.27
CA ARG A 105 -9.52 13.03 -12.49
C ARG A 105 -8.85 14.21 -11.80
N VAL A 106 -8.10 13.95 -10.74
CA VAL A 106 -7.40 14.99 -10.00
C VAL A 106 -6.00 15.14 -10.58
N SER A 107 -5.76 16.27 -11.28
CA SER A 107 -4.53 16.57 -12.03
C SER A 107 -3.72 17.65 -11.32
N ASP A 108 -3.59 17.58 -10.01
CA ASP A 108 -2.88 18.59 -9.22
C ASP A 108 -1.48 18.07 -8.84
N GLU A 109 -0.43 18.79 -9.27
CA GLU A 109 0.96 18.48 -8.92
C GLU A 109 1.30 18.76 -7.46
N LYS A 110 0.51 19.60 -6.79
CA LYS A 110 0.65 19.93 -5.36
C LYS A 110 -0.02 18.88 -4.45
N LEU A 111 -0.65 17.87 -5.05
CA LEU A 111 -1.41 16.87 -4.32
C LEU A 111 -0.51 15.84 -3.64
N HIS A 112 -0.66 15.71 -2.33
CA HIS A 112 -0.05 14.70 -1.49
C HIS A 112 -1.12 13.74 -0.97
N ILE A 113 -0.85 12.44 -1.06
CA ILE A 113 -1.83 11.43 -0.69
C ILE A 113 -1.30 10.62 0.49
N THR A 114 -2.12 10.52 1.52
CA THR A 114 -1.88 9.70 2.69
C THR A 114 -2.95 8.63 2.78
N VAL A 115 -2.55 7.38 3.01
CA VAL A 115 -3.46 6.24 3.14
C VAL A 115 -3.34 5.64 4.53
N VAL A 116 -4.45 5.56 5.23
CA VAL A 116 -4.60 4.90 6.52
C VAL A 116 -5.45 3.65 6.33
N ALA A 117 -4.88 2.49 6.57
CA ALA A 117 -5.63 1.23 6.56
C ALA A 117 -6.28 0.99 7.93
N THR A 118 -7.57 0.63 7.91
CA THR A 118 -8.35 0.28 9.10
C THR A 118 -8.67 -1.21 9.09
N TYR A 119 -8.42 -1.82 10.20
CA TYR A 119 -8.66 -3.25 10.47
C TYR A 119 -9.13 -3.39 11.94
N ASN A 120 -8.67 -4.35 12.70
CA ASN A 120 -8.82 -4.36 14.16
C ASN A 120 -7.86 -3.34 14.83
N GLY A 121 -7.73 -2.18 14.25
CA GLY A 121 -6.85 -1.08 14.58
C GLY A 121 -6.68 -0.17 13.35
N ALA A 122 -5.69 0.72 13.38
CA ALA A 122 -5.37 1.58 12.24
C ALA A 122 -3.87 1.76 12.06
N LYS A 123 -3.42 1.83 10.82
CA LYS A 123 -2.01 2.17 10.49
C LYS A 123 -1.91 2.99 9.21
N PRO A 124 -1.05 4.02 9.17
CA PRO A 124 -0.70 4.67 7.93
C PRO A 124 0.15 3.71 7.06
N VAL A 125 -0.30 3.46 5.85
CA VAL A 125 0.39 2.62 4.85
C VAL A 125 1.24 3.48 3.94
N VAL A 126 0.72 4.67 3.59
CA VAL A 126 1.40 5.67 2.78
C VAL A 126 1.27 7.01 3.48
N ARG A 127 2.36 7.79 3.53
CA ARG A 127 2.35 9.15 4.05
C ARG A 127 2.84 10.13 3.00
N GLU A 128 2.01 11.13 2.71
CA GLU A 128 2.32 12.29 1.87
C GLU A 128 3.02 11.93 0.54
N SER A 129 2.61 10.83 -0.10
CA SER A 129 3.16 10.43 -1.39
C SER A 129 2.52 11.23 -2.53
N ARG A 130 3.34 11.57 -3.52
CA ARG A 130 2.90 12.16 -4.78
C ARG A 130 2.91 11.14 -5.91
N ASP A 131 3.42 9.95 -5.64
CA ASP A 131 3.51 8.86 -6.59
C ASP A 131 2.17 8.13 -6.68
N ARG A 132 1.41 8.45 -7.74
CA ARG A 132 0.09 7.86 -8.00
C ARG A 132 0.18 6.41 -8.43
N ASP A 133 1.23 6.04 -9.15
CA ASP A 133 1.42 4.68 -9.63
C ASP A 133 1.74 3.75 -8.46
N LEU A 134 2.56 4.22 -7.52
CA LEU A 134 2.78 3.52 -6.25
C LEU A 134 1.46 3.27 -5.50
N LEU A 135 0.60 4.29 -5.41
CA LEU A 135 -0.69 4.17 -4.73
C LEU A 135 -1.61 3.19 -5.42
N ILE A 136 -1.71 3.25 -6.75
CA ILE A 136 -2.51 2.33 -7.55
C ILE A 136 -2.03 0.90 -7.35
N ASN A 137 -0.72 0.66 -7.37
CA ASN A 137 -0.12 -0.65 -7.16
C ASN A 137 -0.39 -1.17 -5.73
N ILE A 138 -0.22 -0.33 -4.70
CA ILE A 138 -0.54 -0.69 -3.32
C ILE A 138 -2.01 -1.09 -3.16
N LEU A 139 -2.91 -0.34 -3.78
CA LEU A 139 -4.35 -0.60 -3.67
C LEU A 139 -4.81 -1.81 -4.49
N SER A 140 -4.12 -2.15 -5.58
CA SER A 140 -4.50 -3.23 -6.50
C SER A 140 -3.86 -4.58 -6.16
N ASP A 141 -2.58 -4.57 -5.83
CA ASP A 141 -1.74 -5.77 -5.82
C ASP A 141 -1.42 -6.27 -4.42
N LEU A 142 -1.42 -5.38 -3.41
CA LEU A 142 -1.14 -5.83 -2.05
C LEU A 142 -2.41 -6.39 -1.40
N PRO A 143 -2.39 -7.66 -0.99
CA PRO A 143 -3.47 -8.23 -0.18
C PRO A 143 -3.41 -7.65 1.24
N MET A 144 -3.79 -6.37 1.39
CA MET A 144 -3.70 -5.66 2.68
C MET A 144 -4.38 -6.42 3.81
N SER A 145 -5.46 -7.15 3.48
CA SER A 145 -6.14 -8.02 4.43
C SER A 145 -5.30 -9.19 4.96
N ALA A 146 -4.21 -9.58 4.27
CA ALA A 146 -3.30 -10.63 4.74
C ALA A 146 -2.16 -10.07 5.61
N VAL A 147 -1.89 -8.78 5.52
CA VAL A 147 -0.80 -8.11 6.27
C VAL A 147 -1.27 -7.69 7.67
N PHE A 148 -2.57 -7.47 7.86
CA PHE A 148 -3.12 -6.96 9.11
C PHE A 148 -3.86 -8.06 9.89
N PRO A 149 -3.83 -8.00 11.24
CA PRO A 149 -4.56 -8.93 12.08
C PRO A 149 -6.07 -8.91 11.78
N THR A 150 -6.66 -10.08 11.68
CA THR A 150 -8.11 -10.22 11.50
C THR A 150 -8.88 -9.83 12.78
N GLY A 151 -10.04 -9.23 12.62
CA GLY A 151 -10.89 -8.82 13.75
C GLY A 151 -12.02 -7.91 13.29
N LYS A 152 -12.79 -7.41 14.26
CA LYS A 152 -13.83 -6.41 13.97
C LYS A 152 -13.18 -5.11 13.53
N THR A 153 -13.70 -4.52 12.47
CA THR A 153 -13.22 -3.24 11.94
C THR A 153 -13.37 -2.14 13.00
N LYS A 154 -12.31 -1.38 13.18
CA LYS A 154 -12.30 -0.19 14.05
C LYS A 154 -12.16 1.06 13.19
N LEU A 155 -13.20 1.42 12.45
CA LEU A 155 -13.18 2.56 11.54
C LEU A 155 -12.82 3.87 12.27
N PHE A 156 -13.27 4.03 13.51
CA PHE A 156 -12.98 5.23 14.28
C PHE A 156 -11.51 5.33 14.71
N ASP A 157 -10.82 4.20 14.93
CA ASP A 157 -9.36 4.22 15.14
C ASP A 157 -8.65 4.76 13.88
N GLY A 158 -9.15 4.43 12.68
CA GLY A 158 -8.67 4.97 11.41
C GLY A 158 -8.91 6.47 11.26
N LEU A 159 -10.08 6.93 11.64
CA LEU A 159 -10.38 8.37 11.65
C LEU A 159 -9.54 9.12 12.69
N GLU A 160 -9.26 8.51 13.85
CA GLU A 160 -8.40 9.09 14.87
C GLU A 160 -6.95 9.21 14.40
N GLU A 161 -6.42 8.17 13.77
CA GLU A 161 -5.07 8.20 13.19
C GLU A 161 -4.99 9.22 12.04
N ALA A 162 -6.01 9.28 11.20
CA ALA A 162 -6.14 10.30 10.17
C ALA A 162 -6.15 11.72 10.76
N ALA A 163 -6.91 11.95 11.83
CA ALA A 163 -6.95 13.23 12.52
C ALA A 163 -5.60 13.62 13.14
N LYS A 164 -4.85 12.64 13.69
CA LYS A 164 -3.51 12.87 14.22
C LYS A 164 -2.54 13.32 13.13
N ILE A 165 -2.58 12.66 11.96
CA ILE A 165 -1.71 12.99 10.82
C ILE A 165 -2.04 14.41 10.29
N ALA A 166 -3.31 14.73 10.16
CA ALA A 166 -3.76 15.98 9.57
C ALA A 166 -3.65 17.18 10.53
N ARG A 167 -3.32 16.97 11.80
CA ARG A 167 -3.33 18.02 12.84
C ARG A 167 -2.45 19.21 12.50
N ASP A 168 -1.27 18.93 11.94
CA ASP A 168 -0.23 19.94 11.69
C ASP A 168 -0.33 20.53 10.26
N TRP A 169 -1.33 20.12 9.48
CA TRP A 169 -1.55 20.64 8.13
C TRP A 169 -2.29 21.99 8.17
N PRO A 170 -2.08 22.84 7.16
CA PRO A 170 -2.79 24.10 7.04
C PRO A 170 -4.32 23.94 7.04
N PRO A 171 -5.07 24.90 7.57
CA PRO A 171 -6.54 24.84 7.53
C PRO A 171 -7.08 24.69 6.12
N ASN A 172 -8.12 23.87 5.94
CA ASN A 172 -8.78 23.57 4.65
C ASN A 172 -7.83 23.03 3.55
N SER A 173 -6.68 22.46 3.92
CA SER A 173 -5.71 21.92 2.95
C SER A 173 -5.95 20.46 2.57
N ALA A 174 -6.83 19.76 3.30
CA ALA A 174 -7.04 18.33 3.14
C ALA A 174 -8.50 17.96 2.86
N THR A 175 -8.70 16.96 2.01
CA THR A 175 -9.98 16.27 1.80
C THR A 175 -9.88 14.85 2.36
N LEU A 176 -10.81 14.50 3.24
CA LEU A 176 -10.92 13.17 3.83
C LEU A 176 -11.78 12.27 2.95
N LEU A 177 -11.22 11.15 2.52
CA LEU A 177 -11.95 10.08 1.82
C LEU A 177 -12.04 8.85 2.71
N VAL A 178 -13.24 8.36 2.96
CA VAL A 178 -13.48 7.16 3.77
C VAL A 178 -14.13 6.10 2.90
N LEU A 179 -13.52 4.92 2.80
CA LEU A 179 -14.08 3.78 2.07
C LEU A 179 -14.28 2.62 3.03
N SER A 180 -15.53 2.21 3.21
CA SER A 180 -15.93 1.10 4.09
C SER A 180 -17.29 0.54 3.69
N ASP A 181 -17.62 -0.64 4.20
CA ASP A 181 -18.99 -1.17 4.14
C ASP A 181 -19.86 -0.68 5.32
N GLY A 182 -19.26 -0.09 6.35
CA GLY A 182 -19.96 0.45 7.51
C GLY A 182 -20.54 -0.58 8.47
N ASP A 183 -20.28 -1.88 8.26
CA ASP A 183 -20.96 -3.01 8.94
C ASP A 183 -20.70 -3.10 10.45
N THR A 184 -19.60 -2.55 10.96
CA THR A 184 -19.21 -2.73 12.38
C THR A 184 -18.80 -1.41 13.04
N VAL A 185 -19.41 -0.32 12.65
CA VAL A 185 -19.08 1.00 13.20
C VAL A 185 -19.82 1.24 14.52
N PRO A 186 -19.14 1.67 15.59
CA PRO A 186 -19.78 2.05 16.83
C PRO A 186 -20.71 3.26 16.65
N SER A 187 -21.80 3.32 17.43
CA SER A 187 -22.72 4.46 17.40
C SER A 187 -22.14 5.73 18.05
N THR A 188 -21.13 5.58 18.90
CA THR A 188 -20.51 6.67 19.67
C THR A 188 -18.99 6.60 19.57
N GLY A 189 -18.31 7.68 19.95
CA GLY A 189 -16.85 7.71 20.02
C GLY A 189 -16.17 8.17 18.73
N MET A 190 -16.91 8.77 17.79
CA MET A 190 -16.32 9.32 16.56
C MET A 190 -15.38 10.48 16.90
N PRO A 191 -14.12 10.47 16.43
CA PRO A 191 -13.14 11.52 16.69
C PRO A 191 -13.54 12.83 15.98
N LYS A 192 -13.10 13.95 16.57
CA LYS A 192 -13.22 15.26 15.93
C LYS A 192 -12.10 15.44 14.90
N MET A 193 -12.46 15.93 13.73
CA MET A 193 -11.47 16.24 12.69
C MET A 193 -10.82 17.59 12.94
N PRO A 194 -9.51 17.74 12.62
CA PRO A 194 -8.82 19.02 12.74
C PRO A 194 -9.28 20.01 11.66
N PRO A 195 -9.04 21.32 11.82
CA PRO A 195 -9.43 22.36 10.86
C PRO A 195 -8.78 22.22 9.48
N SER A 196 -7.73 21.43 9.38
CA SER A 196 -7.07 21.13 8.09
C SER A 196 -7.96 20.34 7.13
N ILE A 197 -8.94 19.59 7.65
CA ILE A 197 -9.92 18.85 6.84
C ILE A 197 -11.03 19.84 6.40
N GLY A 198 -10.96 20.27 5.13
CA GLY A 198 -11.93 21.19 4.55
C GLY A 198 -13.17 20.53 3.95
N GLY A 199 -13.12 19.19 3.75
CA GLY A 199 -14.24 18.42 3.21
C GLY A 199 -14.05 16.93 3.44
N ALA A 200 -15.17 16.20 3.44
CA ALA A 200 -15.16 14.75 3.60
C ALA A 200 -16.08 14.07 2.58
N LEU A 201 -15.67 12.92 2.05
CA LEU A 201 -16.45 12.05 1.21
C LEU A 201 -16.42 10.64 1.75
N VAL A 202 -17.57 10.09 2.09
CA VAL A 202 -17.73 8.73 2.57
C VAL A 202 -18.28 7.86 1.45
N ILE A 203 -17.54 6.84 1.06
CA ILE A 203 -17.89 5.97 -0.06
C ILE A 203 -18.21 4.59 0.50
N GLY A 204 -19.44 4.16 0.30
CA GLY A 204 -19.91 2.84 0.71
C GLY A 204 -19.69 1.80 -0.38
N VAL A 205 -19.23 0.60 0.00
CA VAL A 205 -19.04 -0.52 -0.93
C VAL A 205 -19.70 -1.79 -0.40
N GLY A 206 -20.19 -2.64 -1.31
CA GLY A 206 -20.90 -3.88 -0.98
C GLY A 206 -22.40 -3.78 -1.22
N ASP A 207 -23.11 -4.92 -1.10
CA ASP A 207 -24.57 -4.95 -1.30
C ASP A 207 -25.32 -4.38 -0.07
N PRO A 208 -26.11 -3.31 -0.22
CA PRO A 208 -26.88 -2.77 0.89
C PRO A 208 -28.14 -3.58 1.23
N LYS A 209 -28.57 -4.46 0.32
CA LYS A 209 -29.83 -5.23 0.47
C LYS A 209 -29.60 -6.66 0.93
N LYS A 210 -28.62 -7.33 0.32
CA LYS A 210 -28.33 -8.74 0.53
C LYS A 210 -27.05 -8.91 1.37
N GLY A 211 -27.18 -9.43 2.59
CA GLY A 211 -26.02 -9.78 3.40
C GLY A 211 -25.38 -11.09 2.94
N THR A 212 -24.06 -11.19 3.08
CA THR A 212 -23.30 -12.40 2.84
C THR A 212 -22.64 -12.87 4.13
N PHE A 213 -22.62 -14.18 4.36
CA PHE A 213 -22.06 -14.74 5.60
C PHE A 213 -20.53 -14.79 5.52
N ILE A 214 -19.86 -14.20 6.50
CA ILE A 214 -18.40 -14.23 6.66
C ILE A 214 -18.02 -14.19 8.13
N ASP A 215 -17.02 -14.98 8.52
CA ASP A 215 -16.47 -15.00 9.88
C ASP A 215 -17.54 -15.10 10.99
N GLY A 216 -18.54 -15.94 10.78
CA GLY A 216 -19.60 -16.21 11.77
C GLY A 216 -20.72 -15.16 11.84
N ARG A 217 -20.78 -14.20 10.91
CA ARG A 217 -21.79 -13.14 10.86
C ARG A 217 -22.25 -12.84 9.44
N HIS A 218 -23.44 -12.24 9.35
CA HIS A 218 -23.89 -11.64 8.11
C HIS A 218 -23.31 -10.23 7.96
N SER A 219 -22.61 -9.98 6.87
CA SER A 219 -22.06 -8.67 6.51
C SER A 219 -22.80 -8.11 5.32
N ARG A 220 -23.24 -6.88 5.43
CA ARG A 220 -23.81 -6.08 4.34
C ARG A 220 -23.34 -4.63 4.45
N GLN A 221 -23.45 -3.89 3.37
CA GLN A 221 -23.19 -2.45 3.44
C GLN A 221 -24.25 -1.77 4.33
N ASP A 222 -23.83 -1.05 5.36
CA ASP A 222 -24.71 -0.22 6.19
C ASP A 222 -24.71 1.24 5.71
N VAL A 223 -25.59 1.50 4.77
CA VAL A 223 -25.78 2.85 4.18
C VAL A 223 -26.19 3.88 5.22
N ALA A 224 -27.02 3.47 6.21
CA ALA A 224 -27.50 4.40 7.24
C ALA A 224 -26.36 4.90 8.11
N THR A 225 -25.53 3.98 8.59
CA THR A 225 -24.32 4.30 9.38
C THR A 225 -23.34 5.14 8.58
N LEU A 226 -23.07 4.81 7.30
CA LEU A 226 -22.15 5.56 6.46
C LEU A 226 -22.64 7.00 6.17
N ARG A 227 -23.95 7.19 5.95
CA ARG A 227 -24.55 8.52 5.81
C ARG A 227 -24.45 9.34 7.12
N GLN A 228 -24.65 8.70 8.25
CA GLN A 228 -24.49 9.36 9.54
C GLN A 228 -23.03 9.80 9.78
N ILE A 229 -22.06 8.98 9.41
CA ILE A 229 -20.64 9.34 9.46
C ILE A 229 -20.36 10.53 8.55
N ALA A 230 -20.82 10.49 7.30
CA ALA A 230 -20.65 11.59 6.35
C ALA A 230 -21.21 12.90 6.91
N HIS A 231 -22.43 12.87 7.42
CA HIS A 231 -23.05 14.04 8.03
C HIS A 231 -22.25 14.59 9.24
N ARG A 232 -21.78 13.71 10.11
CA ARG A 232 -20.97 14.11 11.28
C ARG A 232 -19.59 14.68 10.89
N LEU A 233 -19.04 14.24 9.74
CA LEU A 233 -17.78 14.76 9.18
C LEU A 233 -17.99 16.07 8.40
N GLY A 234 -19.22 16.56 8.27
CA GLY A 234 -19.55 17.71 7.44
C GLY A 234 -19.35 17.45 5.95
N GLY A 235 -19.47 16.20 5.52
CA GLY A 235 -19.23 15.75 4.16
C GLY A 235 -20.43 15.04 3.53
N GLU A 236 -20.18 14.37 2.40
CA GLU A 236 -21.18 13.69 1.61
C GLU A 236 -20.98 12.18 1.61
N TYR A 237 -22.09 11.43 1.48
CA TYR A 237 -22.07 10.00 1.24
C TYR A 237 -22.26 9.70 -0.25
N HIS A 238 -21.48 8.77 -0.77
CA HIS A 238 -21.61 8.28 -2.13
C HIS A 238 -21.64 6.74 -2.17
N ASP A 239 -22.53 6.20 -3.03
CA ASP A 239 -22.58 4.75 -3.25
C ASP A 239 -21.50 4.35 -4.27
N GLY A 240 -20.44 3.73 -3.77
CA GLY A 240 -19.32 3.25 -4.57
C GLY A 240 -19.69 2.14 -5.56
N ASN A 241 -20.87 1.52 -5.49
CA ASN A 241 -21.30 0.50 -6.44
C ASN A 241 -21.77 1.06 -7.76
N LEU A 242 -22.17 2.33 -7.80
CA LEU A 242 -22.60 2.99 -9.05
C LEU A 242 -21.44 3.13 -10.02
N LYS A 243 -21.75 3.16 -11.32
CA LYS A 243 -20.74 3.47 -12.35
C LYS A 243 -20.26 4.91 -12.19
N HIS A 244 -18.96 5.11 -12.24
CA HIS A 244 -18.29 6.41 -12.14
C HIS A 244 -17.63 6.79 -13.46
#